data_18b6007e1f39f75d883b591eea9812a3
#
_entry.id   18b6007e1f39f75d883b591eea9812a3
#
_cell.length_a   1.000
_cell.length_b   1.000
_cell.length_c   1.000
_cell.angle_alpha   90.00
_cell.angle_beta   90.00
_cell.angle_gamma   90.00
#
_symmetry.space_group_name_H-M   'P 1'
#
loop_
_entity.id
_entity.type
_entity.pdbx_description
1 polymer ?
#
loop_
_entity_poly.entity_id
_entity_poly.type
_entity_poly.pdbx_seq_one_letter_code
_entity_poly.pdbx_strand_id
1 'polypeptide(L)'
;MSFERDLVTILTFAHFTGDITMFIKVKDRGKLEFKDGSSAKEIADALNLTSPHEAVAVSINGVFRDFSTPLAEGDEVIFYNFENKEGKEVFWHSSAHVLAQAVLRLWPKATPTIGPPIENGFYYDFANLEISDKDFELLEQEIQKILKENYLSLRFHFKDKEEAIERFDHNPYKTELIEGFEEGPITAYSQGEFFDLCRGPHLYNLGKIKAFKVLKTAGAYWRGDSKREMLTRIYAISYPDRKQLQDYLALLEEAKKRDHKLLGPRLDLFSLQEEAPGMPFIHPKGMIIWNALLAFWRELHQEAGYIEIKTPQLMSQELWERSGHWMYYRENMYAFSIEERNFAIKPMSCPGCMLYFKTKSHSYREFPLRIAEFGHVHRHEPSGALSGLFRVRSFHQDDAHLFMRPSDIREEILDLFALVEKIYSAFGLSYSLELSTRPEKSIGSAQEWKIATEGLKGALDEWDEPYQINEGEGAFYGPKIDLHVRDALGRRWQCGTIQLDMSLPEKFELE
;
A
#
# COMPACT_ATOMS: atom_id res chain seq x y z
N MET A 1 15.84 -6.32 -43.60
CA MET A 1 17.24 -5.91 -43.38
C MET A 1 17.19 -4.45 -42.87
N SER A 2 17.09 -4.24 -41.59
CA SER A 2 17.26 -2.93 -40.95
C SER A 2 18.36 -3.10 -39.91
N PHE A 3 19.43 -2.35 -40.10
CA PHE A 3 20.59 -2.30 -39.23
C PHE A 3 20.23 -1.52 -37.98
N GLU A 4 20.17 -2.18 -36.83
CA GLU A 4 20.31 -1.55 -35.53
C GLU A 4 21.74 -1.01 -35.42
N ARG A 5 21.85 0.30 -35.38
CA ARG A 5 23.10 1.00 -35.02
C ARG A 5 23.09 1.21 -33.52
N ASP A 6 23.81 0.37 -32.80
CA ASP A 6 24.25 0.66 -31.44
C ASP A 6 25.10 1.93 -31.44
N LEU A 7 24.51 3.04 -31.00
CA LEU A 7 25.25 4.25 -30.72
C LEU A 7 25.92 4.12 -29.36
N VAL A 8 27.12 3.56 -29.34
CA VAL A 8 28.05 3.67 -28.22
C VAL A 8 28.56 5.10 -28.20
N THR A 9 27.91 5.97 -27.46
CA THR A 9 28.43 7.32 -27.19
C THR A 9 29.49 7.21 -26.09
N ILE A 10 30.76 7.06 -26.52
CA ILE A 10 31.90 7.18 -25.59
C ILE A 10 32.06 8.67 -25.29
N LEU A 11 31.57 9.11 -24.15
CA LEU A 11 31.91 10.41 -23.58
C LEU A 11 33.32 10.28 -22.96
N THR A 12 34.34 10.63 -23.72
CA THR A 12 35.72 10.75 -23.26
C THR A 12 35.82 11.98 -22.37
N PHE A 13 35.84 11.79 -21.07
CA PHE A 13 36.22 12.82 -20.11
C PHE A 13 37.71 12.72 -19.79
N ALA A 14 38.41 13.83 -20.06
CA ALA A 14 39.74 14.26 -19.60
C ALA A 14 40.81 13.18 -19.37
N HIS A 15 41.92 13.32 -20.06
CA HIS A 15 43.16 12.59 -19.85
C HIS A 15 43.53 12.52 -18.36
N PHE A 16 43.34 11.37 -17.75
CA PHE A 16 43.96 11.01 -16.45
C PHE A 16 45.32 10.39 -16.74
N THR A 17 46.34 11.06 -16.30
CA THR A 17 47.70 10.55 -16.34
C THR A 17 47.89 9.51 -15.21
N GLY A 18 47.92 8.23 -15.55
CA GLY A 18 48.48 7.17 -14.74
C GLY A 18 47.60 6.53 -13.66
N ASP A 19 46.33 6.90 -13.53
CA ASP A 19 45.42 6.27 -12.58
C ASP A 19 44.79 5.01 -13.20
N ILE A 20 44.62 3.96 -12.41
CA ILE A 20 43.84 2.76 -12.77
C ILE A 20 42.39 3.17 -12.92
N THR A 21 41.75 2.79 -14.02
CA THR A 21 40.31 3.06 -14.29
C THR A 21 39.53 1.77 -14.21
N MET A 22 38.23 1.89 -13.89
CA MET A 22 37.24 0.82 -13.87
C MET A 22 36.06 1.17 -14.77
N PHE A 23 35.40 0.16 -15.31
CA PHE A 23 34.15 0.31 -16.03
C PHE A 23 32.98 -0.14 -15.20
N ILE A 24 31.98 0.73 -15.07
CA ILE A 24 30.70 0.42 -14.39
C ILE A 24 29.55 0.56 -15.40
N LYS A 25 28.46 -0.14 -15.13
CA LYS A 25 27.20 -0.04 -15.90
C LYS A 25 26.21 0.83 -15.13
N VAL A 26 25.91 2.01 -15.65
CA VAL A 26 24.89 2.90 -15.08
C VAL A 26 23.59 2.74 -15.87
N LYS A 27 22.49 2.48 -15.17
CA LYS A 27 21.17 2.34 -15.78
C LYS A 27 20.85 3.57 -16.65
N ASP A 28 20.31 3.36 -17.84
CA ASP A 28 19.93 4.37 -18.83
C ASP A 28 21.10 5.18 -19.43
N ARG A 29 22.35 4.89 -19.06
CA ARG A 29 23.56 5.55 -19.57
C ARG A 29 24.63 4.59 -20.14
N GLY A 30 24.44 3.29 -19.95
CA GLY A 30 25.34 2.26 -20.45
C GLY A 30 26.63 2.09 -19.65
N LYS A 31 27.67 1.57 -20.31
CA LYS A 31 29.00 1.32 -19.69
C LYS A 31 29.84 2.60 -19.71
N LEU A 32 30.28 3.04 -18.55
CA LEU A 32 31.06 4.27 -18.36
C LEU A 32 32.36 3.98 -17.62
N GLU A 33 33.39 4.80 -17.90
CA GLU A 33 34.74 4.68 -17.31
C GLU A 33 34.92 5.70 -16.21
N PHE A 34 35.40 5.25 -15.05
CA PHE A 34 35.73 6.07 -13.88
C PHE A 34 37.03 5.63 -13.25
N LYS A 35 37.58 6.45 -12.34
CA LYS A 35 38.74 6.10 -11.54
C LYS A 35 38.42 4.89 -10.64
N ASP A 36 39.35 3.94 -10.54
CA ASP A 36 39.18 2.78 -9.69
C ASP A 36 38.91 3.15 -8.23
N GLY A 37 37.94 2.47 -7.59
CA GLY A 37 37.51 2.76 -6.23
C GLY A 37 36.71 4.05 -6.04
N SER A 38 36.27 4.73 -7.12
CA SER A 38 35.36 5.88 -7.01
C SER A 38 34.08 5.50 -6.29
N SER A 39 33.62 6.36 -5.38
CA SER A 39 32.38 6.16 -4.65
C SER A 39 31.16 6.47 -5.51
N ALA A 40 30.02 5.91 -5.16
CA ALA A 40 28.75 6.24 -5.83
C ALA A 40 28.44 7.75 -5.84
N LYS A 41 28.90 8.50 -4.80
CA LYS A 41 28.78 9.96 -4.73
C LYS A 41 29.60 10.65 -5.81
N GLU A 42 30.88 10.28 -5.97
CA GLU A 42 31.76 10.87 -7.00
C GLU A 42 31.22 10.61 -8.40
N ILE A 43 30.64 9.43 -8.64
CA ILE A 43 30.01 9.10 -9.90
C ILE A 43 28.75 9.94 -10.13
N ALA A 44 27.88 10.07 -9.11
CA ALA A 44 26.69 10.92 -9.20
C ALA A 44 27.07 12.39 -9.53
N ASP A 45 28.14 12.91 -8.93
CA ASP A 45 28.66 14.26 -9.20
C ASP A 45 29.19 14.39 -10.63
N ALA A 46 30.00 13.43 -11.10
CA ALA A 46 30.53 13.40 -12.44
C ALA A 46 29.42 13.32 -13.52
N LEU A 47 28.32 12.67 -13.19
CA LEU A 47 27.15 12.54 -14.06
C LEU A 47 26.18 13.72 -13.97
N ASN A 48 26.49 14.75 -13.16
CA ASN A 48 25.63 15.93 -12.92
C ASN A 48 24.20 15.55 -12.50
N LEU A 49 24.06 14.54 -11.62
CA LEU A 49 22.78 14.15 -11.06
C LEU A 49 22.37 15.12 -9.95
N THR A 50 22.16 16.38 -10.33
CA THR A 50 21.80 17.51 -9.47
C THR A 50 20.33 17.89 -9.69
N SER A 51 19.81 18.82 -8.85
CA SER A 51 18.43 19.32 -8.97
C SER A 51 18.07 19.75 -10.42
N PRO A 52 16.84 19.39 -10.94
CA PRO A 52 15.71 18.76 -10.24
C PRO A 52 15.77 17.22 -10.17
N HIS A 53 16.75 16.59 -10.80
CA HIS A 53 16.90 15.13 -10.86
C HIS A 53 17.98 14.60 -9.90
N GLU A 54 18.19 15.31 -8.77
CA GLU A 54 19.21 14.95 -7.81
C GLU A 54 19.01 13.53 -7.27
N ALA A 55 20.06 12.71 -7.37
CA ALA A 55 20.07 11.37 -6.80
C ALA A 55 20.02 11.45 -5.28
N VAL A 56 19.04 10.76 -4.68
CA VAL A 56 18.82 10.67 -3.23
C VAL A 56 19.05 9.27 -2.69
N ALA A 57 19.04 8.26 -3.57
CA ALA A 57 19.36 6.89 -3.24
C ALA A 57 20.13 6.22 -4.39
N VAL A 58 20.84 5.14 -4.08
CA VAL A 58 21.62 4.35 -5.03
C VAL A 58 21.51 2.86 -4.71
N SER A 59 21.38 2.03 -5.75
CA SER A 59 21.59 0.58 -5.63
C SER A 59 22.81 0.16 -6.46
N ILE A 60 23.57 -0.78 -5.93
CA ILE A 60 24.74 -1.40 -6.56
C ILE A 60 24.44 -2.89 -6.64
N ASN A 61 24.43 -3.45 -7.84
CA ASN A 61 24.08 -4.85 -8.11
C ASN A 61 22.73 -5.26 -7.46
N GLY A 62 21.73 -4.38 -7.56
CA GLY A 62 20.39 -4.59 -7.01
C GLY A 62 20.27 -4.41 -5.49
N VAL A 63 21.33 -4.07 -4.77
CA VAL A 63 21.31 -3.85 -3.32
C VAL A 63 21.47 -2.37 -3.01
N PHE A 64 20.58 -1.82 -2.16
CA PHE A 64 20.70 -0.43 -1.71
C PHE A 64 21.94 -0.22 -0.86
N ARG A 65 22.70 0.84 -1.18
CA ARG A 65 23.97 1.19 -0.54
C ARG A 65 24.01 2.68 -0.22
N ASP A 66 24.95 3.05 0.67
CA ASP A 66 25.24 4.45 0.91
C ASP A 66 26.05 5.04 -0.25
N PHE A 67 25.88 6.33 -0.50
CA PHE A 67 26.63 7.06 -1.53
C PHE A 67 28.15 7.03 -1.31
N SER A 68 28.61 6.81 -0.08
CA SER A 68 30.04 6.65 0.25
C SER A 68 30.61 5.30 -0.16
N THR A 69 29.79 4.35 -0.60
CA THR A 69 30.26 3.00 -1.00
C THR A 69 31.15 3.11 -2.22
N PRO A 70 32.42 2.60 -2.14
CA PRO A 70 33.30 2.49 -3.30
C PRO A 70 32.76 1.44 -4.26
N LEU A 71 32.93 1.69 -5.56
CA LEU A 71 32.52 0.80 -6.63
C LEU A 71 33.70 -0.03 -7.14
N ALA A 72 33.38 -1.14 -7.79
CA ALA A 72 34.34 -2.06 -8.38
C ALA A 72 34.07 -2.26 -9.89
N GLU A 73 35.04 -2.81 -10.61
CA GLU A 73 34.92 -3.16 -12.00
C GLU A 73 33.71 -4.04 -12.27
N GLY A 74 32.87 -3.63 -13.20
CA GLY A 74 31.67 -4.37 -13.63
C GLY A 74 30.40 -4.14 -12.81
N ASP A 75 30.45 -3.30 -11.76
CA ASP A 75 29.25 -2.99 -10.97
C ASP A 75 28.14 -2.38 -11.81
N GLU A 76 26.90 -2.81 -11.53
CA GLU A 76 25.67 -2.23 -12.08
C GLU A 76 25.07 -1.25 -11.07
N VAL A 77 24.97 0.03 -11.47
CA VAL A 77 24.55 1.12 -10.59
C VAL A 77 23.26 1.76 -11.07
N ILE A 78 22.30 1.92 -10.15
CA ILE A 78 21.05 2.64 -10.41
C ILE A 78 20.93 3.77 -9.41
N PHE A 79 20.79 5.00 -9.91
CA PHE A 79 20.51 6.18 -9.11
C PHE A 79 19.02 6.47 -9.10
N TYR A 80 18.47 6.81 -7.93
CA TYR A 80 17.06 7.13 -7.72
C TYR A 80 16.93 8.56 -7.24
N ASN A 81 16.00 9.30 -7.82
CA ASN A 81 15.62 10.63 -7.36
C ASN A 81 14.41 10.57 -6.42
N PHE A 82 13.94 11.71 -5.92
CA PHE A 82 12.78 11.77 -5.02
C PHE A 82 11.46 11.33 -5.67
N GLU A 83 11.32 11.33 -6.99
CA GLU A 83 10.10 10.87 -7.67
C GLU A 83 9.96 9.34 -7.65
N ASN A 84 11.06 8.61 -7.53
CA ASN A 84 11.05 7.17 -7.39
C ASN A 84 10.59 6.75 -5.99
N LYS A 85 9.88 5.62 -5.88
CA LYS A 85 9.46 5.06 -4.59
C LYS A 85 10.64 4.86 -3.65
N GLU A 86 11.68 4.24 -4.15
CA GLU A 86 12.92 3.93 -3.42
C GLU A 86 13.65 5.20 -2.96
N GLY A 87 13.68 6.21 -3.81
CA GLY A 87 14.25 7.51 -3.45
C GLY A 87 13.47 8.21 -2.33
N LYS A 88 12.13 8.16 -2.38
CA LYS A 88 11.26 8.67 -1.30
C LYS A 88 11.50 7.94 0.02
N GLU A 89 11.60 6.62 -0.02
CA GLU A 89 11.83 5.81 1.18
C GLU A 89 13.13 6.21 1.90
N VAL A 90 14.26 6.34 1.18
CA VAL A 90 15.55 6.76 1.74
C VAL A 90 15.48 8.21 2.23
N PHE A 91 14.82 9.09 1.49
CA PHE A 91 14.69 10.50 1.85
C PHE A 91 13.87 10.67 3.15
N TRP A 92 12.72 10.03 3.25
CA TRP A 92 11.87 10.10 4.45
C TRP A 92 12.45 9.35 5.63
N HIS A 93 13.17 8.25 5.40
CA HIS A 93 13.90 7.57 6.46
C HIS A 93 14.98 8.48 7.09
N SER A 94 15.73 9.21 6.26
CA SER A 94 16.70 10.21 6.76
C SER A 94 16.00 11.37 7.47
N SER A 95 14.86 11.79 6.98
CA SER A 95 14.03 12.84 7.62
C SER A 95 13.48 12.39 8.97
N ALA A 96 13.18 11.11 9.16
CA ALA A 96 12.78 10.55 10.45
C ALA A 96 13.89 10.67 11.49
N HIS A 97 15.16 10.47 11.11
CA HIS A 97 16.32 10.71 11.99
C HIS A 97 16.48 12.20 12.34
N VAL A 98 16.22 13.11 11.40
CA VAL A 98 16.21 14.57 11.69
C VAL A 98 15.13 14.93 12.71
N LEU A 99 13.93 14.33 12.58
CA LEU A 99 12.86 14.50 13.56
C LEU A 99 13.28 14.01 14.95
N ALA A 100 13.87 12.81 15.01
CA ALA A 100 14.33 12.23 16.27
C ALA A 100 15.43 13.08 16.93
N GLN A 101 16.40 13.56 16.16
CA GLN A 101 17.44 14.47 16.65
C GLN A 101 16.85 15.76 17.24
N ALA A 102 15.88 16.38 16.53
CA ALA A 102 15.25 17.60 17.00
C ALA A 102 14.43 17.38 18.29
N VAL A 103 13.71 16.25 18.38
CA VAL A 103 12.99 15.88 19.60
C VAL A 103 13.95 15.72 20.77
N LEU A 104 15.07 15.02 20.59
CA LEU A 104 16.04 14.79 21.66
C LEU A 104 16.77 16.09 22.11
N ARG A 105 16.98 17.06 21.20
CA ARG A 105 17.52 18.38 21.55
C ARG A 105 16.55 19.17 22.44
N LEU A 106 15.24 19.10 22.15
CA LEU A 106 14.21 19.85 22.90
C LEU A 106 13.69 19.09 24.12
N TRP A 107 13.61 17.79 24.05
CA TRP A 107 13.13 16.89 25.11
C TRP A 107 14.16 15.78 25.40
N PRO A 108 15.23 16.06 26.14
CA PRO A 108 16.32 15.09 26.37
C PRO A 108 15.91 13.82 27.14
N LYS A 109 14.71 13.81 27.76
CA LYS A 109 14.17 12.62 28.45
C LYS A 109 13.38 11.70 27.52
N ALA A 110 13.05 12.15 26.31
CA ALA A 110 12.38 11.32 25.33
C ALA A 110 13.26 10.15 24.92
N THR A 111 12.66 8.98 24.75
CA THR A 111 13.37 7.77 24.35
C THR A 111 12.93 7.38 22.93
N PRO A 112 13.79 7.51 21.91
CA PRO A 112 13.45 7.20 20.54
C PRO A 112 13.34 5.67 20.36
N THR A 113 12.31 5.22 19.62
CA THR A 113 12.08 3.80 19.38
C THR A 113 12.28 3.42 17.90
N ILE A 114 11.29 3.64 17.03
CA ILE A 114 11.37 3.36 15.59
C ILE A 114 10.79 4.52 14.78
N GLY A 115 11.32 4.72 13.55
CA GLY A 115 10.89 5.78 12.65
C GLY A 115 10.90 5.37 11.17
N PRO A 116 10.00 4.49 10.71
CA PRO A 116 9.95 4.09 9.32
C PRO A 116 9.30 5.13 8.42
N PRO A 117 9.65 5.16 7.12
CA PRO A 117 8.86 5.81 6.10
C PRO A 117 7.50 5.11 5.93
N ILE A 118 6.50 5.86 5.49
CA ILE A 118 5.16 5.37 5.13
C ILE A 118 4.79 5.91 3.74
N GLU A 119 3.67 5.50 3.19
CA GLU A 119 3.25 5.87 1.82
C GLU A 119 3.31 7.38 1.54
N ASN A 120 2.95 8.22 2.53
CA ASN A 120 2.96 9.68 2.41
C ASN A 120 3.66 10.31 3.62
N GLY A 121 4.99 10.28 3.62
CA GLY A 121 5.81 10.82 4.69
C GLY A 121 6.42 9.75 5.59
N PHE A 122 6.52 10.02 6.86
CA PHE A 122 7.12 9.14 7.86
C PHE A 122 6.57 9.47 9.25
N TYR A 123 6.87 8.60 10.21
CA TYR A 123 6.67 8.91 11.62
C TYR A 123 7.89 8.54 12.44
N TYR A 124 7.91 8.96 13.69
CA TYR A 124 8.83 8.45 14.69
C TYR A 124 8.11 8.29 16.03
N ASP A 125 8.36 7.16 16.70
CA ASP A 125 7.76 6.82 17.99
C ASP A 125 8.72 7.10 19.14
N PHE A 126 8.19 7.69 20.21
CA PHE A 126 8.96 8.04 21.40
C PHE A 126 8.24 7.56 22.66
N ALA A 127 8.99 6.97 23.57
CA ALA A 127 8.56 6.84 24.95
C ALA A 127 8.97 8.10 25.74
N ASN A 128 8.32 8.34 26.88
CA ASN A 128 8.62 9.47 27.79
C ASN A 128 8.57 10.84 27.11
N LEU A 129 7.69 11.02 26.13
CA LEU A 129 7.50 12.28 25.41
C LEU A 129 6.05 12.78 25.56
N GLU A 130 5.90 13.96 26.14
CA GLU A 130 4.65 14.71 26.14
C GLU A 130 4.81 15.89 25.18
N ILE A 131 4.03 15.89 24.10
CA ILE A 131 4.03 16.92 23.06
C ILE A 131 2.62 17.15 22.53
N SER A 132 2.31 18.37 22.18
CA SER A 132 1.02 18.81 21.62
C SER A 132 1.23 19.62 20.34
N ASP A 133 0.15 19.93 19.64
CA ASP A 133 0.19 20.74 18.41
C ASP A 133 0.83 22.13 18.65
N LYS A 134 0.80 22.64 19.90
CA LYS A 134 1.41 23.93 20.26
C LYS A 134 2.94 23.91 20.20
N ASP A 135 3.53 22.73 20.28
CA ASP A 135 4.98 22.54 20.28
C ASP A 135 5.54 22.35 18.87
N PHE A 136 4.67 22.18 17.85
CA PHE A 136 5.10 21.88 16.49
C PHE A 136 5.96 22.99 15.87
N GLU A 137 5.62 24.24 16.12
CA GLU A 137 6.40 25.37 15.60
C GLU A 137 7.82 25.38 16.19
N LEU A 138 7.97 25.11 17.49
CA LEU A 138 9.26 25.00 18.16
C LEU A 138 10.08 23.84 17.59
N LEU A 139 9.44 22.68 17.40
CA LEU A 139 10.07 21.51 16.82
C LEU A 139 10.53 21.75 15.37
N GLU A 140 9.70 22.39 14.56
CA GLU A 140 10.04 22.74 13.16
C GLU A 140 11.20 23.75 13.11
N GLN A 141 11.26 24.70 14.03
CA GLN A 141 12.39 25.62 14.13
C GLN A 141 13.72 24.89 14.46
N GLU A 142 13.69 23.92 15.38
CA GLU A 142 14.87 23.12 15.69
C GLU A 142 15.29 22.24 14.51
N ILE A 143 14.32 21.61 13.81
CA ILE A 143 14.57 20.88 12.58
C ILE A 143 15.27 21.76 11.55
N GLN A 144 14.81 23.02 11.35
CA GLN A 144 15.45 23.93 10.41
C GLN A 144 16.90 24.29 10.80
N LYS A 145 17.26 24.31 12.08
CA LYS A 145 18.65 24.49 12.53
C LYS A 145 19.49 23.28 12.12
N ILE A 146 19.02 22.06 12.42
CA ILE A 146 19.72 20.81 12.07
C ILE A 146 19.94 20.72 10.54
N LEU A 147 18.93 21.04 9.74
CA LEU A 147 19.04 21.04 8.28
C LEU A 147 20.08 22.05 7.76
N LYS A 148 20.22 23.21 8.42
CA LYS A 148 21.25 24.22 8.08
C LYS A 148 22.66 23.76 8.42
N GLU A 149 22.81 22.95 9.48
CA GLU A 149 24.09 22.36 9.88
C GLU A 149 24.62 21.37 8.83
N ASN A 150 23.73 20.83 7.98
CA ASN A 150 24.02 20.00 6.80
C ASN A 150 24.97 18.83 7.10
N TYR A 151 24.69 18.10 8.18
CA TYR A 151 25.48 16.94 8.56
C TYR A 151 25.52 15.85 7.49
N LEU A 152 26.64 15.14 7.44
CA LEU A 152 26.74 13.88 6.71
C LEU A 152 26.11 12.76 7.52
N SER A 153 25.46 11.83 6.82
CA SER A 153 24.98 10.59 7.43
C SER A 153 26.08 9.54 7.33
N LEU A 154 26.62 9.12 8.47
CA LEU A 154 27.74 8.19 8.56
C LEU A 154 27.27 6.86 9.13
N ARG A 155 27.48 5.77 8.38
CA ARG A 155 27.18 4.42 8.82
C ARG A 155 28.24 3.93 9.80
N PHE A 156 27.80 3.29 10.88
CA PHE A 156 28.60 2.57 11.84
C PHE A 156 28.26 1.08 11.80
N HIS A 157 29.28 0.23 11.85
CA HIS A 157 29.16 -1.22 11.89
C HIS A 157 29.58 -1.72 13.27
N PHE A 158 28.69 -2.45 13.94
CA PHE A 158 29.03 -3.15 15.16
C PHE A 158 29.77 -4.46 14.82
N LYS A 159 30.71 -4.81 15.60
CA LYS A 159 31.50 -6.05 15.47
C LYS A 159 30.63 -7.28 15.74
N ASP A 160 29.78 -7.18 16.77
CA ASP A 160 28.90 -8.24 17.24
C ASP A 160 27.65 -7.63 17.92
N LYS A 161 26.80 -8.51 18.40
CA LYS A 161 25.52 -8.15 19.05
C LYS A 161 25.74 -7.54 20.44
N GLU A 162 26.78 -8.01 21.15
CA GLU A 162 27.16 -7.56 22.47
C GLU A 162 27.60 -6.09 22.45
N GLU A 163 28.46 -5.70 21.52
CA GLU A 163 28.86 -4.30 21.32
C GLU A 163 27.64 -3.40 21.00
N ALA A 164 26.72 -3.89 20.19
CA ALA A 164 25.52 -3.13 19.88
C ALA A 164 24.62 -2.95 21.11
N ILE A 165 24.42 -3.98 21.91
CA ILE A 165 23.65 -3.93 23.16
C ILE A 165 24.30 -2.96 24.15
N GLU A 166 25.60 -3.05 24.35
CA GLU A 166 26.35 -2.13 25.25
C GLU A 166 26.19 -0.68 24.82
N ARG A 167 26.24 -0.42 23.51
CA ARG A 167 26.07 0.94 22.98
C ARG A 167 24.65 1.51 23.18
N PHE A 168 23.62 0.65 23.20
CA PHE A 168 22.22 1.03 23.35
C PHE A 168 21.62 0.62 24.71
N ASP A 169 22.42 0.32 25.73
CA ASP A 169 21.98 -0.11 27.07
C ASP A 169 21.01 0.86 27.76
N HIS A 170 21.17 2.17 27.45
CA HIS A 170 20.30 3.25 27.92
C HIS A 170 18.91 3.27 27.25
N ASN A 171 18.68 2.47 26.21
CA ASN A 171 17.44 2.45 25.44
C ASN A 171 16.88 1.02 25.33
N PRO A 172 15.93 0.63 26.20
CA PRO A 172 15.42 -0.73 26.27
C PRO A 172 14.74 -1.18 24.96
N TYR A 173 14.17 -0.24 24.19
CA TYR A 173 13.54 -0.56 22.89
C TYR A 173 14.56 -0.96 21.84
N LYS A 174 15.69 -0.26 21.80
CA LYS A 174 16.79 -0.60 20.87
C LYS A 174 17.45 -1.91 21.26
N THR A 175 17.66 -2.14 22.55
CA THR A 175 18.17 -3.42 23.06
C THR A 175 17.27 -4.58 22.67
N GLU A 176 15.94 -4.45 22.88
CA GLU A 176 14.96 -5.47 22.47
C GLU A 176 15.00 -5.73 20.95
N LEU A 177 15.15 -4.68 20.13
CA LEU A 177 15.26 -4.84 18.68
C LEU A 177 16.53 -5.60 18.29
N ILE A 178 17.68 -5.28 18.94
CA ILE A 178 18.94 -5.95 18.69
C ILE A 178 18.88 -7.42 19.12
N GLU A 179 18.29 -7.73 20.26
CA GLU A 179 18.07 -9.09 20.73
C GLU A 179 17.27 -9.94 19.76
N GLY A 180 16.29 -9.33 19.11
CA GLY A 180 15.43 -9.98 18.10
C GLY A 180 16.06 -10.17 16.72
N PHE A 181 17.28 -9.70 16.45
CA PHE A 181 17.94 -9.95 15.17
C PHE A 181 18.50 -11.38 15.13
N GLU A 182 18.10 -12.15 14.14
CA GLU A 182 18.53 -13.56 13.99
C GLU A 182 19.92 -13.62 13.38
N GLU A 183 20.15 -12.97 12.22
CA GLU A 183 21.44 -12.96 11.50
C GLU A 183 21.64 -11.64 10.73
N GLY A 184 22.92 -11.32 10.43
CA GLY A 184 23.33 -10.22 9.57
C GLY A 184 24.04 -9.09 10.31
N PRO A 185 24.60 -8.11 9.57
CA PRO A 185 25.36 -7.00 10.15
C PRO A 185 24.42 -6.07 10.93
N ILE A 186 24.80 -5.76 12.17
CA ILE A 186 24.12 -4.75 12.98
C ILE A 186 24.77 -3.41 12.69
N THR A 187 23.95 -2.43 12.31
CA THR A 187 24.44 -1.10 11.92
C THR A 187 23.69 0.01 12.64
N ALA A 188 24.35 1.15 12.76
CA ALA A 188 23.77 2.40 13.22
C ALA A 188 24.18 3.53 12.28
N TYR A 189 23.54 4.68 12.41
CA TYR A 189 23.91 5.89 11.71
C TYR A 189 24.10 7.04 12.67
N SER A 190 25.10 7.86 12.39
CA SER A 190 25.33 9.13 13.08
C SER A 190 25.09 10.32 12.13
N GLN A 191 24.56 11.39 12.69
CA GLN A 191 24.45 12.72 12.08
C GLN A 191 24.66 13.77 13.18
N GLY A 192 25.79 14.47 13.14
CA GLY A 192 26.20 15.31 14.27
C GLY A 192 26.29 14.51 15.57
N GLU A 193 25.62 14.98 16.62
CA GLU A 193 25.53 14.31 17.92
C GLU A 193 24.52 13.16 17.97
N PHE A 194 23.63 13.07 17.00
CA PHE A 194 22.59 12.03 16.95
C PHE A 194 23.16 10.69 16.46
N PHE A 195 22.81 9.62 17.17
CA PHE A 195 23.23 8.26 16.84
C PHE A 195 22.08 7.29 17.05
N ASP A 196 21.72 6.52 16.02
CA ASP A 196 20.56 5.62 16.10
C ASP A 196 20.80 4.27 15.40
N LEU A 197 20.19 3.21 15.96
CA LEU A 197 20.17 1.86 15.39
C LEU A 197 19.37 1.87 14.08
N CYS A 198 20.03 1.54 12.97
CA CYS A 198 19.42 1.62 11.66
C CYS A 198 20.15 0.77 10.62
N ARG A 199 19.36 0.17 9.71
CA ARG A 199 19.90 -0.60 8.56
C ARG A 199 20.29 0.29 7.38
N GLY A 200 19.76 1.51 7.31
CA GLY A 200 19.95 2.42 6.18
C GLY A 200 19.35 1.89 4.84
N PRO A 201 19.81 2.44 3.69
CA PRO A 201 20.72 3.59 3.60
C PRO A 201 20.04 4.92 3.98
N HIS A 202 20.87 5.96 4.05
CA HIS A 202 20.43 7.34 4.30
C HIS A 202 20.91 8.30 3.19
N LEU A 203 20.32 9.49 3.16
CA LEU A 203 20.83 10.60 2.38
C LEU A 203 22.32 10.84 2.72
N TYR A 204 23.12 11.15 1.71
CA TYR A 204 24.55 11.48 1.93
C TYR A 204 24.72 12.67 2.87
N ASN A 205 23.89 13.70 2.71
CA ASN A 205 23.85 14.84 3.63
C ASN A 205 22.38 15.34 3.82
N LEU A 206 22.16 16.00 4.97
CA LEU A 206 20.82 16.48 5.35
C LEU A 206 20.38 17.75 4.59
N GLY A 207 21.32 18.47 3.97
CA GLY A 207 21.03 19.67 3.21
C GLY A 207 20.15 19.45 1.97
N LYS A 208 19.91 18.20 1.58
CA LYS A 208 18.95 17.83 0.54
C LYS A 208 17.49 18.01 0.97
N ILE A 209 17.22 18.01 2.26
CA ILE A 209 15.89 18.25 2.82
C ILE A 209 15.66 19.76 2.92
N LYS A 210 14.87 20.33 1.99
CA LYS A 210 14.62 21.79 1.90
C LYS A 210 13.32 22.23 2.56
N ALA A 211 12.39 21.30 2.74
CA ALA A 211 11.10 21.57 3.32
C ALA A 211 10.70 20.44 4.27
N PHE A 212 10.15 20.80 5.43
CA PHE A 212 9.75 19.85 6.47
C PHE A 212 8.51 20.35 7.18
N LYS A 213 7.56 19.47 7.48
CA LYS A 213 6.35 19.80 8.23
C LYS A 213 5.99 18.69 9.19
N VAL A 214 5.74 19.04 10.44
CA VAL A 214 5.11 18.15 11.43
C VAL A 214 3.60 18.20 11.19
N LEU A 215 2.97 17.04 11.06
CA LEU A 215 1.57 16.94 10.64
C LEU A 215 0.62 16.73 11.82
N LYS A 216 0.92 15.79 12.70
CA LYS A 216 0.08 15.43 13.86
C LYS A 216 0.82 14.52 14.82
N THR A 217 0.28 14.38 16.03
CA THR A 217 0.66 13.34 16.98
C THR A 217 -0.45 12.30 17.14
N ALA A 218 -0.10 11.10 17.60
CA ALA A 218 -1.02 10.04 17.97
C ALA A 218 -0.38 9.11 19.01
N GLY A 219 -1.22 8.41 19.80
CA GLY A 219 -0.76 7.27 20.58
C GLY A 219 -0.52 6.04 19.71
N ALA A 220 0.51 5.27 20.00
CA ALA A 220 0.78 4.00 19.36
C ALA A 220 1.33 3.00 20.37
N TYR A 221 0.83 1.78 20.38
CA TYR A 221 1.39 0.73 21.25
C TYR A 221 2.70 0.19 20.67
N TRP A 222 3.68 -0.08 21.55
CA TRP A 222 4.93 -0.67 21.13
C TRP A 222 4.70 -2.00 20.38
N ARG A 223 5.24 -2.10 19.16
CA ARG A 223 5.04 -3.22 18.22
C ARG A 223 3.56 -3.54 17.91
N GLY A 224 2.65 -2.58 18.10
CA GLY A 224 1.21 -2.78 17.85
C GLY A 224 0.48 -3.63 18.89
N ASP A 225 1.14 -4.02 19.97
CA ASP A 225 0.54 -4.83 21.04
C ASP A 225 -0.12 -3.93 22.10
N SER A 226 -1.45 -3.95 22.15
CA SER A 226 -2.26 -3.15 23.09
C SER A 226 -2.01 -3.46 24.58
N LYS A 227 -1.28 -4.53 24.91
CA LYS A 227 -0.88 -4.89 26.29
C LYS A 227 0.45 -4.22 26.68
N ARG A 228 1.16 -3.65 25.73
CA ARG A 228 2.44 -2.95 25.94
C ARG A 228 2.20 -1.46 26.13
N GLU A 229 3.25 -0.74 26.50
CA GLU A 229 3.17 0.69 26.76
C GLU A 229 2.79 1.50 25.51
N MET A 230 2.10 2.60 25.77
CA MET A 230 1.71 3.54 24.74
C MET A 230 2.81 4.59 24.54
N LEU A 231 3.25 4.70 23.30
CA LEU A 231 4.25 5.64 22.82
C LEU A 231 3.59 6.85 22.20
N THR A 232 4.31 7.96 22.16
CA THR A 232 3.90 9.14 21.39
C THR A 232 4.48 9.05 19.99
N ARG A 233 3.62 8.95 18.99
CA ARG A 233 3.96 8.94 17.56
C ARG A 233 3.83 10.32 16.96
N ILE A 234 4.89 10.81 16.33
CA ILE A 234 4.89 12.07 15.59
C ILE A 234 4.91 11.77 14.10
N TYR A 235 3.88 12.21 13.36
CA TYR A 235 3.83 12.13 11.91
C TYR A 235 4.39 13.39 11.28
N ALA A 236 5.21 13.22 10.26
CA ALA A 236 5.80 14.34 9.54
C ALA A 236 5.97 14.02 8.04
N ILE A 237 6.24 15.06 7.26
CA ILE A 237 6.55 14.94 5.84
C ILE A 237 7.67 15.93 5.48
N SER A 238 8.46 15.58 4.48
CA SER A 238 9.56 16.43 4.00
C SER A 238 9.71 16.31 2.49
N TYR A 239 10.28 17.34 1.90
CA TYR A 239 10.48 17.43 0.45
C TYR A 239 11.84 18.05 0.12
N PRO A 240 12.42 17.73 -1.06
CA PRO A 240 13.62 18.38 -1.58
C PRO A 240 13.36 19.80 -2.08
N ASP A 241 12.09 20.18 -2.20
CA ASP A 241 11.66 21.52 -2.67
C ASP A 241 10.48 22.06 -1.83
N ARG A 242 10.50 23.38 -1.58
CA ARG A 242 9.46 24.04 -0.77
C ARG A 242 8.11 24.08 -1.47
N LYS A 243 8.09 24.17 -2.79
CA LYS A 243 6.87 24.21 -3.59
C LYS A 243 6.12 22.88 -3.48
N GLN A 244 6.85 21.75 -3.57
CA GLN A 244 6.25 20.43 -3.40
C GLN A 244 5.55 20.27 -2.04
N LEU A 245 6.16 20.78 -0.95
CA LEU A 245 5.51 20.80 0.35
C LEU A 245 4.26 21.69 0.37
N GLN A 246 4.31 22.88 -0.24
CA GLN A 246 3.15 23.78 -0.31
C GLN A 246 2.00 23.14 -1.10
N ASP A 247 2.29 22.53 -2.23
CA ASP A 247 1.31 21.85 -3.08
C ASP A 247 0.66 20.69 -2.30
N TYR A 248 1.46 19.92 -1.55
CA TYR A 248 0.94 18.85 -0.70
C TYR A 248 0.06 19.37 0.45
N LEU A 249 0.45 20.44 1.13
CA LEU A 249 -0.36 21.03 2.19
C LEU A 249 -1.66 21.62 1.65
N ALA A 250 -1.64 22.24 0.46
CA ALA A 250 -2.86 22.69 -0.20
C ALA A 250 -3.79 21.52 -0.55
N LEU A 251 -3.22 20.40 -1.03
CA LEU A 251 -3.97 19.17 -1.27
C LEU A 251 -4.61 18.62 0.02
N LEU A 252 -3.90 18.63 1.15
CA LEU A 252 -4.43 18.21 2.45
C LEU A 252 -5.61 19.09 2.90
N GLU A 253 -5.52 20.42 2.73
CA GLU A 253 -6.61 21.34 3.07
C GLU A 253 -7.84 21.14 2.17
N GLU A 254 -7.63 20.90 0.86
CA GLU A 254 -8.74 20.56 -0.04
C GLU A 254 -9.39 19.22 0.32
N ALA A 255 -8.58 18.21 0.67
CA ALA A 255 -9.09 16.93 1.12
C ALA A 255 -9.91 17.03 2.40
N LYS A 256 -9.49 17.87 3.38
CA LYS A 256 -10.30 18.13 4.58
C LYS A 256 -11.66 18.73 4.26
N LYS A 257 -11.74 19.67 3.32
CA LYS A 257 -13.02 20.28 2.90
C LYS A 257 -13.98 19.26 2.29
N ARG A 258 -13.44 18.17 1.68
CA ARG A 258 -14.18 17.10 1.02
C ARG A 258 -14.36 15.86 1.90
N ASP A 259 -13.88 15.87 3.15
CA ASP A 259 -13.99 14.71 4.03
C ASP A 259 -15.46 14.39 4.32
N HIS A 260 -15.90 13.21 3.92
CA HIS A 260 -17.25 12.71 4.15
C HIS A 260 -17.62 12.64 5.63
N LYS A 261 -16.64 12.47 6.54
CA LYS A 261 -16.85 12.48 8.00
C LYS A 261 -17.30 13.85 8.51
N LEU A 262 -16.93 14.92 7.81
CA LEU A 262 -17.35 16.29 8.11
C LEU A 262 -18.61 16.66 7.31
N LEU A 263 -18.62 16.35 6.01
CA LEU A 263 -19.71 16.70 5.12
C LEU A 263 -20.99 15.91 5.41
N GLY A 264 -20.88 14.62 5.75
CA GLY A 264 -22.02 13.76 6.01
C GLY A 264 -22.94 14.29 7.11
N PRO A 265 -22.46 14.49 8.34
CA PRO A 265 -23.23 15.10 9.42
C PRO A 265 -23.68 16.53 9.12
N ARG A 266 -22.79 17.37 8.54
CA ARG A 266 -23.12 18.76 8.21
C ARG A 266 -24.27 18.88 7.20
N LEU A 267 -24.34 17.97 6.24
CA LEU A 267 -25.38 17.93 5.21
C LEU A 267 -26.58 17.06 5.63
N ASP A 268 -26.51 16.43 6.81
CA ASP A 268 -27.54 15.52 7.31
C ASP A 268 -27.77 14.31 6.39
N LEU A 269 -26.63 13.68 5.96
CA LEU A 269 -26.67 12.52 5.03
C LEU A 269 -26.66 11.20 5.79
N PHE A 270 -25.84 11.09 6.85
CA PHE A 270 -25.72 9.87 7.66
C PHE A 270 -25.18 10.19 9.06
N SER A 271 -25.33 9.22 9.96
CA SER A 271 -24.71 9.24 11.29
C SER A 271 -24.13 7.86 11.65
N LEU A 272 -23.19 7.86 12.59
CA LEU A 272 -22.66 6.65 13.23
C LEU A 272 -23.05 6.73 14.70
N GLN A 273 -23.64 5.66 15.25
CA GLN A 273 -24.14 5.58 16.61
C GLN A 273 -23.34 4.55 17.40
N GLU A 274 -23.21 4.73 18.71
CA GLU A 274 -22.49 3.82 19.62
C GLU A 274 -23.16 2.45 19.70
N GLU A 275 -24.48 2.39 19.51
CA GLU A 275 -25.27 1.16 19.54
C GLU A 275 -25.04 0.28 18.31
N ALA A 276 -24.49 0.84 17.24
CA ALA A 276 -24.18 0.14 15.98
C ALA A 276 -22.82 0.52 15.44
N PRO A 277 -21.72 0.18 16.12
CA PRO A 277 -20.38 0.64 15.76
C PRO A 277 -19.95 0.13 14.38
N GLY A 278 -19.63 1.06 13.48
CA GLY A 278 -19.28 0.75 12.09
C GLY A 278 -20.46 0.39 11.18
N MET A 279 -21.69 0.68 11.61
CA MET A 279 -22.91 0.48 10.80
C MET A 279 -23.62 1.82 10.63
N PRO A 280 -23.52 2.47 9.47
CA PRO A 280 -24.05 3.81 9.28
C PRO A 280 -25.59 3.84 9.22
N PHE A 281 -26.18 4.87 9.84
CA PHE A 281 -27.59 5.25 9.69
C PHE A 281 -27.69 6.24 8.55
N ILE A 282 -28.42 5.91 7.49
CA ILE A 282 -28.61 6.79 6.34
C ILE A 282 -29.85 7.65 6.58
N HIS A 283 -29.67 8.96 6.57
CA HIS A 283 -30.72 9.93 6.82
C HIS A 283 -31.55 10.23 5.56
N PRO A 284 -32.71 10.91 5.65
CA PRO A 284 -33.57 11.16 4.49
C PRO A 284 -32.86 11.82 3.31
N LYS A 285 -31.95 12.77 3.54
CA LYS A 285 -31.15 13.39 2.47
C LYS A 285 -30.13 12.42 1.88
N GLY A 286 -29.54 11.56 2.70
CA GLY A 286 -28.66 10.49 2.25
C GLY A 286 -29.42 9.47 1.39
N MET A 287 -30.67 9.18 1.73
CA MET A 287 -31.53 8.28 0.93
C MET A 287 -31.83 8.79 -0.48
N ILE A 288 -31.78 10.11 -0.71
CA ILE A 288 -31.90 10.67 -2.06
C ILE A 288 -30.72 10.22 -2.92
N ILE A 289 -29.50 10.36 -2.39
CA ILE A 289 -28.26 9.92 -3.06
C ILE A 289 -28.29 8.41 -3.25
N TRP A 290 -28.62 7.66 -2.20
CA TRP A 290 -28.74 6.21 -2.21
C TRP A 290 -29.66 5.70 -3.34
N ASN A 291 -30.86 6.25 -3.43
CA ASN A 291 -31.84 5.85 -4.44
C ASN A 291 -31.38 6.21 -5.86
N ALA A 292 -30.70 7.36 -6.03
CA ALA A 292 -30.14 7.75 -7.32
C ALA A 292 -29.04 6.78 -7.77
N LEU A 293 -28.13 6.40 -6.85
CA LEU A 293 -27.08 5.41 -7.13
C LEU A 293 -27.67 4.05 -7.47
N LEU A 294 -28.68 3.61 -6.72
CA LEU A 294 -29.34 2.33 -6.96
C LEU A 294 -30.12 2.31 -8.31
N ALA A 295 -30.74 3.42 -8.69
CA ALA A 295 -31.39 3.55 -9.98
C ALA A 295 -30.37 3.47 -11.13
N PHE A 296 -29.26 4.19 -11.01
CA PHE A 296 -28.17 4.15 -11.98
C PHE A 296 -27.55 2.74 -12.10
N TRP A 297 -27.31 2.08 -10.98
CA TRP A 297 -26.83 0.69 -10.96
C TRP A 297 -27.77 -0.25 -11.71
N ARG A 298 -29.08 -0.16 -11.44
CA ARG A 298 -30.10 -1.00 -12.11
C ARG A 298 -30.18 -0.75 -13.61
N GLU A 299 -30.11 0.50 -14.04
CA GLU A 299 -30.08 0.87 -15.45
C GLU A 299 -28.94 0.20 -16.19
N LEU A 300 -27.70 0.38 -15.68
CA LEU A 300 -26.51 -0.19 -16.29
C LEU A 300 -26.51 -1.72 -16.32
N HIS A 301 -26.95 -2.36 -15.23
CA HIS A 301 -27.02 -3.82 -15.17
C HIS A 301 -28.10 -4.40 -16.08
N GLN A 302 -29.23 -3.74 -16.15
CA GLN A 302 -30.31 -4.14 -17.08
C GLN A 302 -29.89 -4.02 -18.56
N GLU A 303 -29.19 -2.93 -18.91
CA GLU A 303 -28.61 -2.76 -20.25
C GLU A 303 -27.56 -3.83 -20.58
N ALA A 304 -26.78 -4.23 -19.60
CA ALA A 304 -25.75 -5.28 -19.72
C ALA A 304 -26.34 -6.71 -19.60
N GLY A 305 -27.65 -6.88 -19.48
CA GLY A 305 -28.32 -8.18 -19.46
C GLY A 305 -28.26 -8.93 -18.14
N TYR A 306 -27.99 -8.25 -17.03
CA TYR A 306 -28.01 -8.87 -15.69
C TYR A 306 -29.42 -9.08 -15.16
N ILE A 307 -29.60 -10.17 -14.40
CA ILE A 307 -30.83 -10.48 -13.66
C ILE A 307 -30.60 -10.09 -12.19
N GLU A 308 -31.42 -9.19 -11.64
CA GLU A 308 -31.34 -8.82 -10.22
C GLU A 308 -32.01 -9.87 -9.34
N ILE A 309 -31.31 -10.35 -8.31
CA ILE A 309 -31.84 -11.23 -7.27
C ILE A 309 -31.64 -10.61 -5.88
N LYS A 310 -32.21 -11.24 -4.86
CA LYS A 310 -31.98 -10.93 -3.46
C LYS A 310 -31.93 -12.20 -2.64
N THR A 311 -30.79 -12.46 -1.99
CA THR A 311 -30.60 -13.62 -1.10
C THR A 311 -30.84 -13.26 0.38
N PRO A 312 -31.19 -14.23 1.25
CA PRO A 312 -31.38 -13.99 2.68
C PRO A 312 -30.14 -13.45 3.36
N GLN A 313 -30.33 -12.61 4.39
CA GLN A 313 -29.26 -12.10 5.24
C GLN A 313 -28.68 -13.16 6.17
N LEU A 314 -29.54 -14.05 6.66
CA LEU A 314 -29.24 -15.05 7.66
C LEU A 314 -29.31 -16.43 7.03
N MET A 315 -28.22 -17.17 7.11
CA MET A 315 -28.11 -18.52 6.56
C MET A 315 -27.37 -19.45 7.53
N SER A 316 -27.66 -20.74 7.43
CA SER A 316 -27.12 -21.75 8.35
C SER A 316 -25.62 -21.98 8.17
N GLN A 317 -24.96 -22.47 9.22
CA GLN A 317 -23.53 -22.77 9.24
C GLN A 317 -23.13 -23.74 8.13
N GLU A 318 -23.95 -24.74 7.83
CA GLU A 318 -23.66 -25.78 6.84
C GLU A 318 -23.40 -25.19 5.44
N LEU A 319 -24.06 -24.09 5.10
CA LEU A 319 -23.81 -23.38 3.85
C LEU A 319 -22.41 -22.79 3.80
N TRP A 320 -21.98 -22.20 4.91
CA TRP A 320 -20.66 -21.57 5.06
C TRP A 320 -19.52 -22.58 5.14
N GLU A 321 -19.79 -23.76 5.69
CA GLU A 321 -18.87 -24.91 5.68
C GLU A 321 -18.69 -25.44 4.26
N ARG A 322 -19.79 -25.67 3.52
CA ARG A 322 -19.75 -26.13 2.13
C ARG A 322 -18.95 -25.20 1.25
N SER A 323 -19.15 -23.90 1.37
CA SER A 323 -18.43 -22.91 0.58
C SER A 323 -16.98 -22.66 1.04
N GLY A 324 -16.58 -23.16 2.22
CA GLY A 324 -15.26 -22.94 2.82
C GLY A 324 -15.12 -21.66 3.65
N HIS A 325 -16.11 -20.77 3.64
CA HIS A 325 -16.05 -19.52 4.38
C HIS A 325 -15.92 -19.73 5.89
N TRP A 326 -16.53 -20.78 6.43
CA TRP A 326 -16.43 -21.11 7.87
C TRP A 326 -15.00 -21.43 8.29
N MET A 327 -14.18 -22.02 7.43
CA MET A 327 -12.80 -22.36 7.72
C MET A 327 -11.85 -21.17 7.53
N TYR A 328 -12.02 -20.41 6.46
CA TYR A 328 -11.05 -19.40 6.03
C TYR A 328 -11.43 -17.95 6.37
N TYR A 329 -12.69 -17.70 6.73
CA TYR A 329 -13.24 -16.35 6.94
C TYR A 329 -14.02 -16.18 8.24
N ARG A 330 -13.99 -17.18 9.13
CA ARG A 330 -14.80 -17.25 10.35
C ARG A 330 -14.64 -16.05 11.29
N GLU A 331 -13.45 -15.54 11.43
CA GLU A 331 -13.12 -14.40 12.30
C GLU A 331 -13.84 -13.10 11.87
N ASN A 332 -14.14 -12.97 10.59
CA ASN A 332 -14.85 -11.83 10.02
C ASN A 332 -16.38 -12.01 9.97
N MET A 333 -16.91 -13.11 10.49
CA MET A 333 -18.34 -13.42 10.42
C MET A 333 -19.05 -13.17 11.75
N TYR A 334 -20.24 -12.56 11.69
CA TYR A 334 -21.19 -12.54 12.80
C TYR A 334 -21.95 -13.85 12.83
N ALA A 335 -21.62 -14.73 13.77
CA ALA A 335 -22.27 -16.02 13.93
C ALA A 335 -22.83 -16.18 15.35
N PHE A 336 -23.97 -16.87 15.45
CA PHE A 336 -24.72 -17.10 16.68
C PHE A 336 -25.55 -18.36 16.56
N SER A 337 -26.08 -18.85 17.69
CA SER A 337 -26.91 -20.04 17.75
C SER A 337 -28.35 -19.68 18.12
N ILE A 338 -29.30 -20.31 17.43
CA ILE A 338 -30.74 -20.24 17.73
C ILE A 338 -31.25 -21.68 17.70
N GLU A 339 -31.99 -22.11 18.71
CA GLU A 339 -32.60 -23.45 18.79
C GLU A 339 -31.61 -24.58 18.49
N GLU A 340 -30.42 -24.51 19.10
CA GLU A 340 -29.29 -25.43 18.92
C GLU A 340 -28.73 -25.54 17.50
N ARG A 341 -29.09 -24.59 16.62
CA ARG A 341 -28.53 -24.46 15.27
C ARG A 341 -27.69 -23.21 15.14
N ASN A 342 -26.58 -23.32 14.44
CA ASN A 342 -25.70 -22.20 14.16
C ASN A 342 -26.07 -21.51 12.86
N PHE A 343 -26.04 -20.19 12.92
CA PHE A 343 -26.30 -19.29 11.79
C PHE A 343 -25.21 -18.25 11.69
N ALA A 344 -25.06 -17.66 10.52
CA ALA A 344 -24.28 -16.45 10.34
C ALA A 344 -25.01 -15.43 9.47
N ILE A 345 -24.75 -14.16 9.76
CA ILE A 345 -25.12 -13.06 8.86
C ILE A 345 -24.17 -13.09 7.68
N LYS A 346 -24.67 -13.01 6.46
CA LYS A 346 -23.85 -13.18 5.27
C LYS A 346 -22.73 -12.14 5.16
N PRO A 347 -21.47 -12.57 5.06
CA PRO A 347 -20.32 -11.69 4.78
C PRO A 347 -20.10 -11.50 3.29
N MET A 348 -20.68 -12.37 2.45
CA MET A 348 -20.57 -12.41 0.99
C MET A 348 -21.84 -13.01 0.40
N SER A 349 -22.17 -12.68 -0.85
CA SER A 349 -23.39 -13.14 -1.53
C SER A 349 -23.19 -14.45 -2.29
N CYS A 350 -21.94 -14.88 -2.56
CA CYS A 350 -21.62 -16.03 -3.41
C CYS A 350 -22.37 -17.32 -3.06
N PRO A 351 -22.38 -17.84 -1.80
CA PRO A 351 -23.07 -19.08 -1.50
C PRO A 351 -24.58 -19.01 -1.69
N GLY A 352 -25.18 -17.84 -1.41
CA GLY A 352 -26.61 -17.60 -1.66
C GLY A 352 -26.96 -17.64 -3.15
N CYS A 353 -26.10 -17.07 -3.99
CA CYS A 353 -26.27 -17.09 -5.43
C CYS A 353 -26.13 -18.53 -6.00
N MET A 354 -25.19 -19.35 -5.48
CA MET A 354 -25.09 -20.78 -5.85
C MET A 354 -26.38 -21.54 -5.55
N LEU A 355 -26.99 -21.29 -4.38
CA LEU A 355 -28.29 -21.88 -4.05
C LEU A 355 -29.39 -21.43 -5.00
N TYR A 356 -29.42 -20.15 -5.37
CA TYR A 356 -30.38 -19.66 -6.35
C TYR A 356 -30.20 -20.35 -7.70
N PHE A 357 -28.97 -20.46 -8.20
CA PHE A 357 -28.67 -21.18 -9.45
C PHE A 357 -29.24 -22.60 -9.43
N LYS A 358 -29.09 -23.35 -8.32
CA LYS A 358 -29.62 -24.72 -8.17
C LYS A 358 -31.14 -24.80 -8.11
N THR A 359 -31.88 -23.72 -8.05
CA THR A 359 -33.36 -23.80 -7.97
C THR A 359 -34.01 -24.33 -9.25
N LYS A 360 -33.26 -24.33 -10.36
CA LYS A 360 -33.72 -24.85 -11.66
C LYS A 360 -32.53 -25.44 -12.45
N SER A 361 -32.83 -26.29 -13.42
CA SER A 361 -31.84 -26.76 -14.38
C SER A 361 -31.58 -25.72 -15.46
N HIS A 362 -30.33 -25.58 -15.90
CA HIS A 362 -29.93 -24.61 -16.90
C HIS A 362 -29.46 -25.32 -18.18
N SER A 363 -29.87 -24.76 -19.35
CA SER A 363 -29.34 -25.21 -20.63
C SER A 363 -28.01 -24.50 -20.90
N TYR A 364 -27.05 -25.21 -21.52
CA TYR A 364 -25.80 -24.58 -21.97
C TYR A 364 -26.01 -23.38 -22.92
N ARG A 365 -27.21 -23.23 -23.49
CA ARG A 365 -27.58 -22.11 -24.35
C ARG A 365 -27.96 -20.84 -23.57
N GLU A 366 -28.18 -20.95 -22.25
CA GLU A 366 -28.50 -19.83 -21.38
C GLU A 366 -27.23 -19.11 -20.91
N PHE A 367 -26.05 -19.72 -21.11
CA PHE A 367 -24.77 -19.12 -20.73
C PHE A 367 -24.25 -18.15 -21.79
N PRO A 368 -23.61 -17.03 -21.34
CA PRO A 368 -23.34 -16.65 -19.95
C PRO A 368 -24.59 -16.20 -19.22
N LEU A 369 -24.77 -16.64 -17.96
CA LEU A 369 -25.86 -16.20 -17.10
C LEU A 369 -25.32 -15.17 -16.08
N ARG A 370 -25.76 -13.93 -16.20
CA ARG A 370 -25.30 -12.79 -15.40
C ARG A 370 -26.31 -12.49 -14.29
N ILE A 371 -25.96 -12.78 -13.04
CA ILE A 371 -26.85 -12.61 -11.88
C ILE A 371 -26.26 -11.55 -10.95
N ALA A 372 -26.98 -10.46 -10.75
CA ALA A 372 -26.58 -9.35 -9.90
C ALA A 372 -27.38 -9.29 -8.60
N GLU A 373 -26.75 -8.85 -7.54
CA GLU A 373 -27.39 -8.58 -6.26
C GLU A 373 -26.84 -7.29 -5.67
N PHE A 374 -27.72 -6.33 -5.38
CA PHE A 374 -27.35 -5.24 -4.48
C PHE A 374 -27.25 -5.81 -3.05
N GLY A 375 -26.13 -6.47 -2.82
CA GLY A 375 -25.91 -7.38 -1.72
C GLY A 375 -25.61 -6.66 -0.41
N HIS A 376 -26.51 -6.71 0.57
CA HIS A 376 -26.24 -6.21 1.91
C HIS A 376 -25.44 -7.26 2.69
N VAL A 377 -24.22 -6.91 3.13
CA VAL A 377 -23.29 -7.82 3.81
C VAL A 377 -22.78 -7.23 5.13
N HIS A 378 -22.33 -8.10 6.03
CA HIS A 378 -21.78 -7.71 7.33
C HIS A 378 -20.45 -8.41 7.55
N ARG A 379 -19.44 -7.62 7.94
CA ARG A 379 -18.10 -8.13 8.25
C ARG A 379 -17.64 -7.62 9.61
N HIS A 380 -17.17 -8.49 10.47
CA HIS A 380 -16.63 -8.12 11.77
C HIS A 380 -15.23 -7.50 11.59
N GLU A 381 -15.21 -6.23 11.24
CA GLU A 381 -13.96 -5.46 11.16
C GLU A 381 -13.51 -5.06 12.58
N PRO A 382 -12.19 -5.12 12.88
CA PRO A 382 -11.66 -4.64 14.16
C PRO A 382 -11.99 -3.15 14.38
N SER A 383 -12.29 -2.78 15.63
CA SER A 383 -12.69 -1.40 15.96
C SER A 383 -11.66 -0.36 15.55
N GLY A 384 -10.36 -0.66 15.67
CA GLY A 384 -9.29 0.25 15.25
C GLY A 384 -9.14 0.44 13.74
N ALA A 385 -9.78 -0.41 12.93
CA ALA A 385 -9.76 -0.29 11.46
C ALA A 385 -10.92 0.56 10.93
N LEU A 386 -11.95 0.85 11.74
CA LEU A 386 -13.14 1.56 11.29
C LEU A 386 -12.82 3.02 10.89
N SER A 387 -13.35 3.49 9.76
CA SER A 387 -13.05 4.82 9.23
C SER A 387 -14.21 5.41 8.43
N GLY A 388 -15.14 6.10 9.10
CA GLY A 388 -16.30 6.74 8.46
C GLY A 388 -17.08 5.75 7.60
N LEU A 389 -17.29 6.07 6.31
CA LEU A 389 -17.89 5.16 5.32
C LEU A 389 -16.86 4.33 4.54
N PHE A 390 -15.55 4.60 4.69
CA PHE A 390 -14.50 3.85 3.98
C PHE A 390 -14.26 2.45 4.55
N ARG A 391 -14.44 2.27 5.86
CA ARG A 391 -14.32 0.97 6.51
C ARG A 391 -15.42 0.82 7.55
N VAL A 392 -16.37 -0.04 7.24
CA VAL A 392 -17.62 -0.24 7.98
C VAL A 392 -17.85 -1.73 8.25
N ARG A 393 -18.79 -2.04 9.12
CA ARG A 393 -19.19 -3.43 9.45
C ARG A 393 -20.46 -3.88 8.73
N SER A 394 -21.21 -2.95 8.19
CA SER A 394 -22.43 -3.20 7.40
C SER A 394 -22.41 -2.31 6.17
N PHE A 395 -22.50 -2.91 4.99
CA PHE A 395 -22.44 -2.20 3.72
C PHE A 395 -23.15 -2.97 2.61
N HIS A 396 -23.36 -2.30 1.50
CA HIS A 396 -23.88 -2.93 0.30
C HIS A 396 -22.78 -3.03 -0.75
N GLN A 397 -22.80 -4.15 -1.47
CA GLN A 397 -21.93 -4.37 -2.62
C GLN A 397 -22.77 -4.32 -3.88
N ASP A 398 -22.22 -3.72 -4.91
CA ASP A 398 -22.58 -3.99 -6.28
C ASP A 398 -21.94 -5.34 -6.63
N ASP A 399 -22.67 -6.41 -6.38
CA ASP A 399 -22.17 -7.78 -6.46
C ASP A 399 -22.83 -8.51 -7.62
N ALA A 400 -22.06 -9.31 -8.33
CA ALA A 400 -22.59 -10.12 -9.43
C ALA A 400 -21.85 -11.46 -9.53
N HIS A 401 -22.58 -12.49 -9.97
CA HIS A 401 -22.06 -13.81 -10.24
C HIS A 401 -22.38 -14.20 -11.68
N LEU A 402 -21.33 -14.37 -12.48
CA LEU A 402 -21.43 -14.74 -13.87
C LEU A 402 -21.14 -16.23 -14.01
N PHE A 403 -22.16 -16.98 -14.40
CA PHE A 403 -22.01 -18.42 -14.70
C PHE A 403 -21.76 -18.55 -16.20
N MET A 404 -20.60 -19.12 -16.54
CA MET A 404 -20.14 -19.14 -17.92
C MET A 404 -19.31 -20.40 -18.20
N ARG A 405 -19.12 -20.70 -19.47
CA ARG A 405 -18.20 -21.73 -19.90
C ARG A 405 -16.75 -21.20 -19.91
N PRO A 406 -15.74 -22.06 -19.83
CA PRO A 406 -14.35 -21.62 -19.94
C PRO A 406 -14.04 -20.83 -21.23
N SER A 407 -14.76 -21.12 -22.33
CA SER A 407 -14.62 -20.39 -23.60
C SER A 407 -15.08 -18.93 -23.53
N ASP A 408 -15.96 -18.59 -22.60
CA ASP A 408 -16.64 -17.31 -22.52
C ASP A 408 -15.92 -16.34 -21.55
N ILE A 409 -14.96 -16.86 -20.76
CA ILE A 409 -14.27 -16.10 -19.67
C ILE A 409 -13.71 -14.79 -20.19
N ARG A 410 -12.99 -14.81 -21.29
CA ARG A 410 -12.31 -13.62 -21.82
C ARG A 410 -13.30 -12.53 -22.23
N GLU A 411 -14.33 -12.85 -22.95
CA GLU A 411 -15.37 -11.92 -23.43
C GLU A 411 -16.14 -11.31 -22.26
N GLU A 412 -16.52 -12.13 -21.28
CA GLU A 412 -17.22 -11.67 -20.09
C GLU A 412 -16.37 -10.71 -19.23
N ILE A 413 -15.06 -10.93 -19.14
CA ILE A 413 -14.16 -10.01 -18.40
C ILE A 413 -14.02 -8.68 -19.14
N LEU A 414 -13.95 -8.67 -20.46
CA LEU A 414 -13.92 -7.44 -21.26
C LEU A 414 -15.23 -6.65 -21.11
N ASP A 415 -16.37 -7.33 -21.11
CA ASP A 415 -17.67 -6.70 -20.82
C ASP A 415 -17.73 -6.10 -19.41
N LEU A 416 -17.13 -6.79 -18.41
CA LEU A 416 -17.01 -6.26 -17.05
C LEU A 416 -16.13 -5.01 -17.00
N PHE A 417 -14.99 -4.96 -17.71
CA PHE A 417 -14.18 -3.76 -17.79
C PHE A 417 -14.96 -2.59 -18.41
N ALA A 418 -15.71 -2.83 -19.46
CA ALA A 418 -16.55 -1.80 -20.07
C ALA A 418 -17.65 -1.28 -19.11
N LEU A 419 -18.23 -2.15 -18.28
CA LEU A 419 -19.20 -1.77 -17.25
C LEU A 419 -18.55 -0.95 -16.13
N VAL A 420 -17.38 -1.40 -15.64
CA VAL A 420 -16.57 -0.70 -14.64
C VAL A 420 -16.19 0.70 -15.12
N GLU A 421 -15.74 0.84 -16.38
CA GLU A 421 -15.39 2.13 -16.96
C GLU A 421 -16.60 3.10 -16.96
N LYS A 422 -17.78 2.63 -17.32
CA LYS A 422 -19.01 3.44 -17.26
C LYS A 422 -19.34 3.90 -15.84
N ILE A 423 -19.16 3.01 -14.86
CA ILE A 423 -19.46 3.32 -13.45
C ILE A 423 -18.45 4.35 -12.92
N TYR A 424 -17.15 4.10 -13.04
CA TYR A 424 -16.14 4.99 -12.45
C TYR A 424 -16.04 6.34 -13.17
N SER A 425 -16.21 6.39 -14.49
CA SER A 425 -16.21 7.64 -15.24
C SER A 425 -17.37 8.56 -14.85
N ALA A 426 -18.54 8.02 -14.48
CA ALA A 426 -19.67 8.81 -13.98
C ALA A 426 -19.33 9.59 -12.69
N PHE A 427 -18.36 9.13 -11.92
CA PHE A 427 -17.85 9.80 -10.71
C PHE A 427 -16.54 10.57 -10.94
N GLY A 428 -16.02 10.58 -12.17
CA GLY A 428 -14.72 11.18 -12.48
C GLY A 428 -13.55 10.47 -11.78
N LEU A 429 -13.67 9.18 -11.51
CA LEU A 429 -12.67 8.36 -10.83
C LEU A 429 -11.81 7.63 -11.86
N SER A 430 -10.50 7.75 -11.73
CA SER A 430 -9.54 6.89 -12.42
C SER A 430 -9.19 5.68 -11.54
N TYR A 431 -8.89 4.55 -12.17
CA TYR A 431 -8.49 3.34 -11.46
C TYR A 431 -7.20 2.75 -12.03
N SER A 432 -6.56 1.88 -11.26
CA SER A 432 -5.43 1.06 -11.68
C SER A 432 -5.75 -0.41 -11.45
N LEU A 433 -5.20 -1.28 -12.31
CA LEU A 433 -5.46 -2.71 -12.32
C LEU A 433 -4.28 -3.49 -11.73
N GLU A 434 -4.59 -4.54 -10.95
CA GLU A 434 -3.62 -5.50 -10.43
C GLU A 434 -4.12 -6.92 -10.63
N LEU A 435 -3.28 -7.80 -11.18
CA LEU A 435 -3.55 -9.24 -11.25
C LEU A 435 -2.93 -9.92 -10.02
N SER A 436 -3.78 -10.37 -9.11
CA SER A 436 -3.38 -11.08 -7.91
C SER A 436 -3.41 -12.59 -8.14
N THR A 437 -2.26 -13.25 -7.95
CA THR A 437 -2.05 -14.66 -8.26
C THR A 437 -2.18 -15.56 -7.03
N ARG A 438 -1.89 -16.85 -7.19
CA ARG A 438 -2.12 -17.90 -6.19
C ARG A 438 -1.40 -17.64 -4.86
N PRO A 439 -2.11 -17.55 -3.71
CA PRO A 439 -1.49 -17.48 -2.40
C PRO A 439 -0.99 -18.86 -1.92
N GLU A 440 -0.10 -18.85 -0.92
CA GLU A 440 0.45 -20.07 -0.33
C GLU A 440 -0.65 -21.00 0.24
N LYS A 441 -1.64 -20.40 0.93
CA LYS A 441 -2.80 -21.11 1.46
C LYS A 441 -3.98 -20.97 0.50
N SER A 442 -4.17 -21.97 -0.37
CA SER A 442 -5.22 -21.94 -1.40
C SER A 442 -5.82 -23.32 -1.60
N ILE A 443 -7.04 -23.36 -2.14
CA ILE A 443 -7.75 -24.57 -2.59
C ILE A 443 -7.65 -24.68 -4.11
N GLY A 444 -8.01 -25.85 -4.67
CA GLY A 444 -7.94 -26.13 -6.11
C GLY A 444 -6.57 -26.62 -6.57
N SER A 445 -6.56 -27.26 -7.74
CA SER A 445 -5.37 -27.82 -8.36
C SER A 445 -4.48 -26.73 -9.01
N ALA A 446 -3.20 -27.06 -9.25
CA ALA A 446 -2.29 -26.16 -9.98
C ALA A 446 -2.77 -25.89 -11.41
N GLN A 447 -3.45 -26.85 -12.04
CA GLN A 447 -3.97 -26.72 -13.39
C GLN A 447 -5.15 -25.74 -13.45
N GLU A 448 -6.09 -25.80 -12.51
CA GLU A 448 -7.21 -24.85 -12.42
C GLU A 448 -6.71 -23.42 -12.20
N TRP A 449 -5.77 -23.24 -11.28
CA TRP A 449 -5.13 -21.95 -11.04
C TRP A 449 -4.44 -21.40 -12.27
N LYS A 450 -3.75 -22.27 -13.03
CA LYS A 450 -3.09 -21.86 -14.27
C LYS A 450 -4.11 -21.38 -15.30
N ILE A 451 -5.15 -22.16 -15.56
CA ILE A 451 -6.21 -21.83 -16.53
C ILE A 451 -6.89 -20.50 -16.13
N ALA A 452 -7.24 -20.37 -14.86
CA ALA A 452 -7.90 -19.17 -14.35
C ALA A 452 -6.99 -17.93 -14.46
N THR A 453 -5.73 -18.02 -14.06
CA THR A 453 -4.77 -16.91 -14.14
C THR A 453 -4.50 -16.50 -15.60
N GLU A 454 -4.32 -17.48 -16.50
CA GLU A 454 -4.13 -17.21 -17.94
C GLU A 454 -5.36 -16.57 -18.58
N GLY A 455 -6.57 -16.97 -18.16
CA GLY A 455 -7.82 -16.35 -18.61
C GLY A 455 -7.93 -14.87 -18.20
N LEU A 456 -7.67 -14.54 -16.93
CA LEU A 456 -7.65 -13.16 -16.45
C LEU A 456 -6.56 -12.32 -17.13
N LYS A 457 -5.36 -12.89 -17.26
CA LYS A 457 -4.23 -12.22 -17.90
C LYS A 457 -4.51 -11.93 -19.37
N GLY A 458 -5.08 -12.89 -20.09
CA GLY A 458 -5.43 -12.71 -21.51
C GLY A 458 -6.45 -11.58 -21.75
N ALA A 459 -7.41 -11.40 -20.84
CA ALA A 459 -8.34 -10.29 -20.90
C ALA A 459 -7.66 -8.94 -20.59
N LEU A 460 -6.75 -8.90 -19.60
CA LEU A 460 -5.97 -7.69 -19.27
C LEU A 460 -5.05 -7.26 -20.42
N ASP A 461 -4.36 -8.23 -21.04
CA ASP A 461 -3.48 -7.96 -22.16
C ASP A 461 -4.25 -7.42 -23.39
N GLU A 462 -5.53 -7.79 -23.56
CA GLU A 462 -6.39 -7.28 -24.63
C GLU A 462 -7.03 -5.92 -24.30
N TRP A 463 -7.30 -5.67 -23.01
CA TRP A 463 -7.86 -4.37 -22.57
C TRP A 463 -6.87 -3.22 -22.79
N ASP A 464 -5.56 -3.54 -22.94
CA ASP A 464 -4.45 -2.64 -23.27
C ASP A 464 -4.23 -1.48 -22.26
N GLU A 465 -4.71 -1.65 -21.02
CA GLU A 465 -4.41 -0.72 -19.92
C GLU A 465 -3.29 -1.28 -19.05
N PRO A 466 -2.37 -0.43 -18.53
CA PRO A 466 -1.28 -0.88 -17.68
C PRO A 466 -1.78 -1.56 -16.41
N TYR A 467 -1.23 -2.73 -16.11
CA TYR A 467 -1.52 -3.44 -14.87
C TYR A 467 -0.25 -3.95 -14.18
N GLN A 468 -0.36 -4.26 -12.90
CA GLN A 468 0.72 -4.86 -12.11
C GLN A 468 0.36 -6.31 -11.75
N ILE A 469 1.38 -7.16 -11.61
CA ILE A 469 1.18 -8.52 -11.09
C ILE A 469 1.55 -8.50 -9.61
N ASN A 470 0.60 -8.97 -8.78
CA ASN A 470 0.75 -9.05 -7.33
C ASN A 470 0.78 -10.52 -6.93
N GLU A 471 1.98 -11.08 -6.84
CA GLU A 471 2.17 -12.49 -6.61
C GLU A 471 1.75 -12.90 -5.20
N GLY A 472 0.94 -13.96 -5.10
CA GLY A 472 0.51 -14.52 -3.82
C GLY A 472 -0.67 -13.84 -3.15
N GLU A 473 -1.27 -12.79 -3.74
CA GLU A 473 -2.33 -11.98 -3.13
C GLU A 473 -3.74 -12.32 -3.65
N GLY A 474 -3.88 -13.41 -4.38
CA GLY A 474 -5.18 -13.91 -4.84
C GLY A 474 -6.08 -14.36 -3.69
N ALA A 475 -7.37 -14.58 -3.97
CA ALA A 475 -8.27 -15.18 -3.01
C ALA A 475 -7.89 -16.65 -2.76
N PHE A 476 -8.28 -17.22 -1.63
CA PHE A 476 -7.95 -18.63 -1.33
C PHE A 476 -8.54 -19.62 -2.35
N TYR A 477 -9.53 -19.21 -3.13
CA TYR A 477 -10.28 -20.04 -4.08
C TYR A 477 -10.00 -19.70 -5.56
N GLY A 478 -9.32 -18.61 -5.86
CA GLY A 478 -9.01 -18.24 -7.25
C GLY A 478 -8.23 -16.93 -7.41
N PRO A 479 -7.64 -16.72 -8.60
CA PRO A 479 -6.99 -15.48 -8.94
C PRO A 479 -8.01 -14.35 -9.12
N LYS A 480 -7.55 -13.11 -9.01
CA LYS A 480 -8.42 -11.95 -9.11
C LYS A 480 -7.73 -10.77 -9.80
N ILE A 481 -8.55 -9.91 -10.41
CA ILE A 481 -8.14 -8.59 -10.85
C ILE A 481 -8.69 -7.60 -9.84
N ASP A 482 -7.81 -6.87 -9.16
CA ASP A 482 -8.16 -5.83 -8.22
C ASP A 482 -8.16 -4.47 -8.90
N LEU A 483 -9.22 -3.70 -8.66
CA LEU A 483 -9.40 -2.34 -9.17
C LEU A 483 -9.19 -1.36 -8.01
N HIS A 484 -8.16 -0.51 -8.13
CA HIS A 484 -7.79 0.46 -7.12
C HIS A 484 -8.10 1.87 -7.58
N VAL A 485 -8.91 2.58 -6.80
CA VAL A 485 -9.23 4.00 -7.02
C VAL A 485 -8.34 4.86 -6.11
N ARG A 486 -7.99 6.06 -6.57
CA ARG A 486 -7.26 7.03 -5.77
C ARG A 486 -8.21 8.07 -5.18
N ASP A 487 -8.07 8.30 -3.87
CA ASP A 487 -8.77 9.40 -3.23
C ASP A 487 -8.10 10.77 -3.49
N ALA A 488 -8.70 11.84 -2.96
CA ALA A 488 -8.17 13.20 -3.12
C ALA A 488 -6.77 13.42 -2.52
N LEU A 489 -6.28 12.50 -1.68
CA LEU A 489 -4.93 12.50 -1.12
C LEU A 489 -3.97 11.59 -1.89
N GLY A 490 -4.42 10.99 -2.99
CA GLY A 490 -3.65 10.02 -3.77
C GLY A 490 -3.54 8.63 -3.13
N ARG A 491 -4.21 8.37 -1.98
CA ARG A 491 -4.22 7.06 -1.35
C ARG A 491 -5.01 6.07 -2.20
N ARG A 492 -4.49 4.86 -2.32
CA ARG A 492 -5.11 3.78 -3.07
C ARG A 492 -6.16 3.05 -2.22
N TRP A 493 -7.31 2.79 -2.81
CA TRP A 493 -8.39 2.03 -2.21
C TRP A 493 -8.87 0.96 -3.19
N GLN A 494 -8.85 -0.29 -2.77
CA GLN A 494 -9.46 -1.38 -3.54
C GLN A 494 -10.98 -1.20 -3.48
N CYS A 495 -11.58 -0.88 -4.62
CA CYS A 495 -13.03 -0.62 -4.72
C CYS A 495 -13.77 -1.67 -5.53
N GLY A 496 -13.11 -2.35 -6.45
CA GLY A 496 -13.67 -3.43 -7.25
C GLY A 496 -12.74 -4.63 -7.33
N THR A 497 -13.33 -5.79 -7.62
CA THR A 497 -12.58 -7.03 -7.80
C THR A 497 -13.32 -7.93 -8.79
N ILE A 498 -12.60 -8.44 -9.78
CA ILE A 498 -13.08 -9.50 -10.68
C ILE A 498 -12.38 -10.77 -10.26
N GLN A 499 -13.14 -11.77 -9.78
CA GLN A 499 -12.60 -13.02 -9.23
C GLN A 499 -13.07 -14.19 -10.06
N LEU A 500 -12.16 -15.05 -10.48
CA LEU A 500 -12.48 -16.27 -11.21
C LEU A 500 -12.42 -17.47 -10.27
N ASP A 501 -13.58 -18.01 -9.94
CA ASP A 501 -13.75 -19.14 -9.00
C ASP A 501 -14.10 -20.42 -9.75
N MET A 502 -13.18 -21.39 -9.74
CA MET A 502 -13.36 -22.70 -10.33
C MET A 502 -13.85 -23.74 -9.30
N SER A 503 -13.87 -23.41 -8.01
CA SER A 503 -14.10 -24.37 -6.94
C SER A 503 -15.53 -24.37 -6.38
N LEU A 504 -16.20 -23.21 -6.31
CA LEU A 504 -17.57 -23.14 -5.80
C LEU A 504 -18.58 -23.93 -6.67
N PRO A 505 -18.52 -23.88 -8.02
CA PRO A 505 -19.41 -24.70 -8.84
C PRO A 505 -19.35 -26.19 -8.50
N GLU A 506 -18.13 -26.73 -8.32
CA GLU A 506 -17.95 -28.14 -7.94
C GLU A 506 -18.48 -28.43 -6.55
N LYS A 507 -18.13 -27.61 -5.54
CA LYS A 507 -18.60 -27.77 -4.15
C LYS A 507 -20.12 -27.72 -3.99
N PHE A 508 -20.76 -26.94 -4.86
CA PHE A 508 -22.23 -26.82 -4.90
C PHE A 508 -22.85 -27.82 -5.88
N GLU A 509 -22.07 -28.64 -6.58
CA GLU A 509 -22.55 -29.61 -7.57
C GLU A 509 -23.49 -28.90 -8.56
N LEU A 510 -23.02 -27.81 -9.18
CA LEU A 510 -23.79 -27.10 -10.18
C LEU A 510 -23.74 -27.85 -11.51
N GLU A 511 -24.93 -28.07 -12.13
CA GLU A 511 -25.11 -28.81 -13.39
C GLU A 511 -25.90 -27.97 -14.41
#